data_0995533ed088031ee5c9ac1c941f8143
#
_entry.id   0995533ed088031ee5c9ac1c941f8143
#
_cell.length_a   1.000
_cell.length_b   1.000
_cell.length_c   1.000
_cell.angle_alpha   90.00
_cell.angle_beta   90.00
_cell.angle_gamma   90.00
#
_symmetry.space_group_name_H-M   'P 1'
#
loop_
_entity.id
_entity.type
_entity.pdbx_description
1 polymer ?
#
loop_
_entity_poly.entity_id
_entity_poly.type
_entity_poly.pdbx_seq_one_letter_code
_entity_poly.pdbx_strand_id
1 'polypeptide(L)'
;MKKIIIKAAWFFAVVTSLNAQEVRKDSVLDSLHINSKKLELVDSIKLNWIATYDEALEISKKENKPILLYFTGSDWCAPCKVLDKELFHTEKFKELSDKNLVLLEVDIPRKHDLLSPDKISENLYLKEKYRVNSFPTLLFVNHKGKKISEKSGYVITEYYFPYIQSVVYNY
;
A
#
# COMPACT_ATOMS: atom_id res chain seq x y z
N MET A 1 -72.35 15.85 -34.62
CA MET A 1 -71.94 14.81 -33.70
C MET A 1 -70.45 14.49 -33.98
N LYS A 2 -69.58 15.26 -33.43
CA LYS A 2 -68.08 15.06 -33.41
C LYS A 2 -67.50 15.98 -32.33
N LYS A 3 -67.18 15.48 -31.20
CA LYS A 3 -66.27 16.09 -30.21
C LYS A 3 -66.24 15.15 -29.04
N ILE A 4 -65.16 14.50 -28.81
CA ILE A 4 -64.60 13.93 -27.58
C ILE A 4 -63.63 12.83 -28.01
N ILE A 5 -62.42 13.14 -28.23
CA ILE A 5 -61.25 12.25 -28.07
C ILE A 5 -59.97 13.14 -28.27
N ILE A 6 -59.60 13.97 -27.34
CA ILE A 6 -58.22 14.50 -27.21
C ILE A 6 -58.08 15.01 -25.76
N LYS A 7 -57.93 14.15 -24.77
CA LYS A 7 -57.47 14.52 -23.42
C LYS A 7 -56.84 13.37 -22.64
N ALA A 8 -56.51 12.27 -23.28
CA ALA A 8 -55.91 11.13 -22.57
C ALA A 8 -54.38 10.92 -22.78
N ALA A 9 -53.74 11.71 -23.67
CA ALA A 9 -52.34 11.46 -24.06
C ALA A 9 -51.30 12.30 -23.28
N TRP A 10 -51.69 13.19 -22.39
CA TRP A 10 -50.75 14.09 -21.72
C TRP A 10 -50.37 13.69 -20.27
N PHE A 11 -51.03 12.66 -19.74
CA PHE A 11 -50.75 12.21 -18.37
C PHE A 11 -49.72 11.09 -18.23
N PHE A 12 -49.34 10.44 -19.35
CA PHE A 12 -48.38 9.34 -19.33
C PHE A 12 -46.92 9.72 -19.50
N ALA A 13 -46.62 10.95 -19.92
CA ALA A 13 -45.25 11.39 -20.17
C ALA A 13 -44.54 11.96 -18.94
N VAL A 14 -45.23 12.24 -17.83
CA VAL A 14 -44.64 12.87 -16.63
C VAL A 14 -44.17 11.83 -15.58
N VAL A 15 -44.67 10.59 -15.63
CA VAL A 15 -44.37 9.56 -14.62
C VAL A 15 -43.03 8.85 -14.87
N THR A 16 -42.54 8.85 -16.12
CA THR A 16 -41.29 8.13 -16.49
C THR A 16 -40.02 8.92 -16.18
N SER A 17 -40.09 10.24 -15.94
CA SER A 17 -38.93 11.08 -15.64
C SER A 17 -38.52 11.13 -14.16
N LEU A 18 -39.41 10.73 -13.25
CA LEU A 18 -39.13 10.72 -11.81
C LEU A 18 -38.31 9.49 -11.37
N ASN A 19 -38.50 8.34 -12.04
CA ASN A 19 -37.78 7.12 -11.68
C ASN A 19 -36.30 7.10 -12.11
N ALA A 20 -35.94 7.89 -13.14
CA ALA A 20 -34.54 7.93 -13.63
C ALA A 20 -33.59 8.79 -12.75
N GLN A 21 -34.14 9.72 -11.96
CA GLN A 21 -33.35 10.53 -11.03
C GLN A 21 -33.13 9.86 -9.68
N GLU A 22 -34.05 9.03 -9.23
CA GLU A 22 -33.94 8.30 -7.98
C GLU A 22 -32.91 7.17 -8.09
N VAL A 23 -32.90 6.41 -9.17
CA VAL A 23 -31.89 5.36 -9.45
C VAL A 23 -30.46 5.91 -9.56
N ARG A 24 -30.26 7.14 -10.03
CA ARG A 24 -28.94 7.78 -10.07
C ARG A 24 -28.46 8.25 -8.70
N LYS A 25 -29.35 8.63 -7.79
CA LYS A 25 -28.99 9.07 -6.45
C LYS A 25 -28.50 7.90 -5.59
N ASP A 26 -29.18 6.77 -5.68
CA ASP A 26 -28.83 5.58 -4.90
C ASP A 26 -27.50 4.98 -5.37
N SER A 27 -27.22 4.94 -6.68
CA SER A 27 -25.95 4.45 -7.21
C SER A 27 -24.75 5.34 -6.86
N VAL A 28 -24.93 6.65 -6.71
CA VAL A 28 -23.88 7.59 -6.29
C VAL A 28 -23.65 7.47 -4.78
N LEU A 29 -24.70 7.32 -3.98
CA LEU A 29 -24.61 7.13 -2.53
C LEU A 29 -23.94 5.79 -2.20
N ASP A 30 -24.27 4.71 -2.89
CA ASP A 30 -23.60 3.41 -2.74
C ASP A 30 -22.13 3.47 -3.13
N SER A 31 -21.79 4.18 -4.21
CA SER A 31 -20.39 4.38 -4.62
C SER A 31 -19.59 5.18 -3.60
N LEU A 32 -20.21 6.19 -2.98
CA LEU A 32 -19.58 7.01 -1.93
C LEU A 32 -19.40 6.21 -0.62
N HIS A 33 -20.37 5.38 -0.26
CA HIS A 33 -20.30 4.51 0.93
C HIS A 33 -19.24 3.41 0.77
N ILE A 34 -19.15 2.80 -0.42
CA ILE A 34 -18.11 1.82 -0.74
C ILE A 34 -16.73 2.46 -0.70
N ASN A 35 -16.59 3.69 -1.20
CA ASN A 35 -15.32 4.39 -1.24
C ASN A 35 -14.88 4.87 0.16
N SER A 36 -15.80 5.33 1.01
CA SER A 36 -15.50 5.70 2.40
C SER A 36 -15.09 4.46 3.22
N LYS A 37 -15.82 3.37 3.11
CA LYS A 37 -15.50 2.10 3.79
C LYS A 37 -14.15 1.51 3.33
N LYS A 38 -13.83 1.64 2.04
CA LYS A 38 -12.52 1.24 1.50
C LYS A 38 -11.39 2.13 2.01
N LEU A 39 -11.65 3.43 2.18
CA LEU A 39 -10.69 4.37 2.74
C LEU A 39 -10.40 4.09 4.22
N GLU A 40 -11.44 3.81 5.02
CA GLU A 40 -11.31 3.43 6.44
C GLU A 40 -10.58 2.08 6.61
N LEU A 41 -10.80 1.13 5.69
CA LEU A 41 -10.13 -0.16 5.73
C LEU A 41 -8.63 -0.04 5.41
N VAL A 42 -8.26 0.83 4.48
CA VAL A 42 -6.85 1.10 4.11
C VAL A 42 -6.10 1.76 5.27
N ASP A 43 -6.74 2.66 6.00
CA ASP A 43 -6.16 3.35 7.17
C ASP A 43 -6.03 2.43 8.41
N SER A 44 -6.70 1.28 8.42
CA SER A 44 -6.68 0.32 9.54
C SER A 44 -5.57 -0.74 9.42
N ILE A 45 -4.94 -0.89 8.26
CA ILE A 45 -3.91 -1.91 8.03
C ILE A 45 -2.60 -1.46 8.69
N LYS A 46 -2.25 -2.11 9.80
CA LYS A 46 -0.98 -1.89 10.49
C LYS A 46 -0.04 -3.06 10.24
N LEU A 47 1.11 -2.76 9.66
CA LEU A 47 2.22 -3.70 9.50
C LEU A 47 3.12 -3.68 10.75
N ASN A 48 3.74 -4.81 11.04
CA ASN A 48 4.68 -4.93 12.14
C ASN A 48 6.10 -4.55 11.67
N TRP A 49 6.36 -3.23 11.57
CA TRP A 49 7.69 -2.71 11.28
C TRP A 49 8.55 -2.79 12.53
N ILE A 50 9.69 -3.49 12.44
CA ILE A 50 10.66 -3.63 13.53
C ILE A 50 11.44 -2.32 13.70
N ALA A 51 11.75 -1.96 14.94
CA ALA A 51 12.32 -0.67 15.25
C ALA A 51 13.78 -0.53 14.81
N THR A 52 14.59 -1.59 15.01
CA THR A 52 16.05 -1.55 14.74
C THR A 52 16.50 -2.70 13.85
N TYR A 53 17.64 -2.50 13.20
CA TYR A 53 18.22 -3.53 12.35
C TYR A 53 18.69 -4.75 13.14
N ASP A 54 19.29 -4.54 14.31
CA ASP A 54 19.78 -5.62 15.16
C ASP A 54 18.61 -6.51 15.64
N GLU A 55 17.52 -5.88 16.08
CA GLU A 55 16.30 -6.61 16.45
C GLU A 55 15.74 -7.40 15.26
N ALA A 56 15.73 -6.81 14.08
CA ALA A 56 15.27 -7.52 12.86
C ALA A 56 16.15 -8.75 12.54
N LEU A 57 17.48 -8.67 12.73
CA LEU A 57 18.38 -9.81 12.56
C LEU A 57 18.11 -10.93 13.58
N GLU A 58 17.84 -10.58 14.84
CA GLU A 58 17.52 -11.55 15.89
C GLU A 58 16.19 -12.27 15.61
N ILE A 59 15.14 -11.51 15.26
CA ILE A 59 13.83 -12.07 14.89
C ILE A 59 13.96 -12.97 13.68
N SER A 60 14.65 -12.51 12.63
CA SER A 60 14.90 -13.28 11.40
C SER A 60 15.60 -14.61 11.70
N LYS A 61 16.58 -14.63 12.61
CA LYS A 61 17.26 -15.84 13.04
C LYS A 61 16.33 -16.78 13.80
N LYS A 62 15.52 -16.24 14.71
CA LYS A 62 14.60 -17.01 15.57
C LYS A 62 13.47 -17.63 14.74
N GLU A 63 12.89 -16.87 13.82
CA GLU A 63 11.72 -17.27 13.05
C GLU A 63 12.06 -17.90 11.70
N ASN A 64 13.33 -17.90 11.30
CA ASN A 64 13.80 -18.34 9.99
C ASN A 64 13.05 -17.66 8.84
N LYS A 65 12.91 -16.33 8.92
CA LYS A 65 12.27 -15.48 7.91
C LYS A 65 13.28 -14.52 7.30
N PRO A 66 13.21 -14.21 5.98
CA PRO A 66 14.00 -13.14 5.40
C PRO A 66 13.55 -11.78 5.92
N ILE A 67 14.49 -10.84 6.00
CA ILE A 67 14.20 -9.45 6.34
C ILE A 67 13.97 -8.67 5.06
N LEU A 68 12.84 -7.98 4.96
CA LEU A 68 12.59 -6.96 3.96
C LEU A 68 13.02 -5.60 4.52
N LEU A 69 14.10 -5.04 3.97
CA LEU A 69 14.50 -3.66 4.18
C LEU A 69 13.82 -2.79 3.11
N TYR A 70 12.90 -1.93 3.52
CA TYR A 70 12.22 -0.99 2.64
C TYR A 70 12.90 0.37 2.72
N PHE A 71 13.67 0.73 1.70
CA PHE A 71 14.30 2.04 1.60
C PHE A 71 13.34 3.04 0.98
N THR A 72 13.05 4.10 1.73
CA THR A 72 12.07 5.13 1.37
C THR A 72 12.57 6.54 1.69
N GLY A 73 11.82 7.54 1.28
CA GLY A 73 11.98 8.93 1.66
C GLY A 73 10.61 9.52 1.95
N SER A 74 10.13 9.35 3.18
CA SER A 74 8.74 9.57 3.60
C SER A 74 8.19 10.95 3.27
N ASP A 75 9.02 11.99 3.36
CA ASP A 75 8.62 13.37 3.13
C ASP A 75 8.78 13.85 1.68
N TRP A 76 9.60 13.18 0.86
CA TRP A 76 9.93 13.68 -0.48
C TRP A 76 9.73 12.68 -1.64
N CYS A 77 9.72 11.36 -1.38
CA CYS A 77 9.69 10.34 -2.43
C CYS A 77 8.25 10.05 -2.89
N ALA A 78 7.78 10.72 -3.93
CA ALA A 78 6.42 10.50 -4.46
C ALA A 78 6.15 9.05 -4.89
N PRO A 79 7.04 8.36 -5.64
CA PRO A 79 6.81 6.95 -6.00
C PRO A 79 6.83 6.00 -4.80
N CYS A 80 7.53 6.35 -3.70
CA CYS A 80 7.49 5.57 -2.46
C CYS A 80 6.09 5.63 -1.82
N LYS A 81 5.46 6.82 -1.80
CA LYS A 81 4.10 7.01 -1.28
C LYS A 81 3.05 6.23 -2.07
N VAL A 82 3.24 6.10 -3.38
CA VAL A 82 2.37 5.26 -4.23
C VAL A 82 2.53 3.79 -3.85
N LEU A 83 3.78 3.32 -3.75
CA LEU A 83 4.08 1.94 -3.37
C LEU A 83 3.57 1.61 -1.97
N ASP A 84 3.73 2.53 -1.03
CA ASP A 84 3.24 2.42 0.34
C ASP A 84 1.73 2.16 0.37
N LYS A 85 0.96 3.01 -0.34
CA LYS A 85 -0.49 2.87 -0.43
C LYS A 85 -0.94 1.61 -1.17
N GLU A 86 -0.31 1.27 -2.28
CA GLU A 86 -0.78 0.23 -3.19
C GLU A 86 -0.26 -1.17 -2.86
N LEU A 87 0.85 -1.27 -2.12
CA LEU A 87 1.42 -2.55 -1.71
C LEU A 87 1.26 -2.75 -0.20
N PHE A 88 1.86 -1.88 0.62
CA PHE A 88 1.98 -2.09 2.06
C PHE A 88 0.65 -1.92 2.79
N HIS A 89 -0.22 -0.98 2.37
CA HIS A 89 -1.55 -0.79 2.93
C HIS A 89 -2.61 -1.73 2.29
N THR A 90 -2.24 -3.01 2.06
CA THR A 90 -3.16 -4.04 1.56
C THR A 90 -3.21 -5.24 2.49
N GLU A 91 -4.41 -5.81 2.70
CA GLU A 91 -4.58 -7.04 3.47
C GLU A 91 -3.70 -8.18 2.92
N LYS A 92 -3.61 -8.26 1.60
CA LYS A 92 -2.81 -9.26 0.92
C LYS A 92 -1.33 -9.19 1.29
N PHE A 93 -0.75 -7.98 1.41
CA PHE A 93 0.64 -7.82 1.85
C PHE A 93 0.78 -8.08 3.34
N LYS A 94 -0.19 -7.62 4.15
CA LYS A 94 -0.20 -7.88 5.59
C LYS A 94 -0.18 -9.38 5.89
N GLU A 95 -1.06 -10.16 5.27
CA GLU A 95 -1.08 -11.62 5.44
C GLU A 95 0.24 -12.29 5.03
N LEU A 96 0.83 -11.84 3.91
CA LEU A 96 2.10 -12.35 3.44
C LEU A 96 3.22 -12.02 4.42
N SER A 97 3.30 -10.76 4.85
CA SER A 97 4.40 -10.29 5.70
C SER A 97 4.34 -10.89 7.10
N ASP A 98 3.18 -10.95 7.72
CA ASP A 98 3.01 -11.52 9.06
C ASP A 98 3.50 -12.98 9.11
N LYS A 99 3.24 -13.74 8.05
CA LYS A 99 3.62 -15.15 7.97
C LYS A 99 5.08 -15.38 7.61
N ASN A 100 5.65 -14.54 6.73
CA ASN A 100 6.86 -14.92 6.00
C ASN A 100 8.00 -13.91 6.05
N LEU A 101 7.80 -12.71 6.58
CA LEU A 101 8.80 -11.65 6.54
C LEU A 101 9.03 -11.03 7.92
N VAL A 102 10.24 -10.50 8.10
CA VAL A 102 10.55 -9.49 9.10
C VAL A 102 10.67 -8.16 8.36
N LEU A 103 9.93 -7.15 8.79
CA LEU A 103 9.87 -5.86 8.10
C LEU A 103 10.73 -4.82 8.82
N LEU A 104 11.59 -4.11 8.09
CA LEU A 104 12.34 -2.95 8.60
C LEU A 104 12.24 -1.81 7.59
N GLU A 105 11.68 -0.69 8.03
CA GLU A 105 11.67 0.54 7.25
C GLU A 105 12.98 1.31 7.43
N VAL A 106 13.60 1.68 6.31
CA VAL A 106 14.82 2.48 6.25
C VAL A 106 14.48 3.80 5.56
N ASP A 107 13.90 4.72 6.34
CA ASP A 107 13.50 6.03 5.85
C ASP A 107 14.67 7.01 5.85
N ILE A 108 14.86 7.70 4.73
CA ILE A 108 15.88 8.75 4.53
C ILE A 108 15.16 10.09 4.29
N PRO A 109 14.60 10.71 5.32
CA PRO A 109 13.87 11.96 5.17
C PRO A 109 14.83 13.13 4.90
N ARG A 110 14.31 14.18 4.23
CA ARG A 110 15.01 15.46 4.11
C ARG A 110 14.86 16.33 5.35
N LYS A 111 13.75 16.18 6.06
CA LYS A 111 13.50 16.86 7.34
C LYS A 111 14.06 16.01 8.46
N HIS A 112 15.10 16.53 9.12
CA HIS A 112 15.84 15.81 10.17
C HIS A 112 15.08 15.65 11.50
N ASP A 113 13.94 16.34 11.66
CA ASP A 113 13.09 16.29 12.85
C ASP A 113 12.03 15.17 12.82
N LEU A 114 11.94 14.44 11.72
CA LEU A 114 10.96 13.35 11.57
C LEU A 114 11.39 12.05 12.29
N LEU A 115 12.65 11.86 12.50
CA LEU A 115 13.22 10.67 13.15
C LEU A 115 14.22 11.06 14.24
N SER A 116 14.45 10.15 15.19
CA SER A 116 15.52 10.35 16.17
C SER A 116 16.92 10.35 15.51
N PRO A 117 17.91 11.04 16.08
CA PRO A 117 19.29 11.04 15.55
C PRO A 117 19.88 9.63 15.37
N ASP A 118 19.62 8.74 16.32
CA ASP A 118 20.08 7.34 16.25
C ASP A 118 19.45 6.59 15.09
N LYS A 119 18.14 6.79 14.86
CA LYS A 119 17.44 6.16 13.73
C LYS A 119 17.93 6.70 12.39
N ILE A 120 18.18 7.99 12.27
CA ILE A 120 18.79 8.58 11.07
C ILE A 120 20.17 7.97 10.81
N SER A 121 21.00 7.86 11.84
CA SER A 121 22.34 7.27 11.74
C SER A 121 22.29 5.81 11.30
N GLU A 122 21.41 4.99 11.88
CA GLU A 122 21.19 3.61 11.47
C GLU A 122 20.75 3.52 10.01
N ASN A 123 19.77 4.33 9.60
CA ASN A 123 19.23 4.31 8.26
C ASN A 123 20.26 4.72 7.19
N LEU A 124 21.08 5.75 7.50
CA LEU A 124 22.19 6.16 6.63
C LEU A 124 23.25 5.06 6.53
N TYR A 125 23.62 4.43 7.65
CA TYR A 125 24.52 3.29 7.66
C TYR A 125 24.02 2.14 6.79
N LEU A 126 22.73 1.78 6.89
CA LEU A 126 22.15 0.71 6.09
C LEU A 126 22.11 1.06 4.59
N LYS A 127 21.78 2.32 4.27
CA LYS A 127 21.81 2.82 2.89
C LYS A 127 23.20 2.68 2.27
N GLU A 128 24.25 3.04 3.00
CA GLU A 128 25.64 2.92 2.57
C GLU A 128 26.11 1.46 2.49
N LYS A 129 25.87 0.67 3.54
CA LYS A 129 26.20 -0.76 3.62
C LYS A 129 25.68 -1.55 2.43
N TYR A 130 24.44 -1.27 2.01
CA TYR A 130 23.80 -1.97 0.89
C TYR A 130 23.92 -1.24 -0.44
N ARG A 131 24.57 -0.06 -0.47
CA ARG A 131 24.79 0.78 -1.66
C ARG A 131 23.48 1.15 -2.37
N VAL A 132 22.46 1.51 -1.60
CA VAL A 132 21.16 1.90 -2.13
C VAL A 132 21.22 3.33 -2.65
N ASN A 133 20.98 3.52 -3.95
CA ASN A 133 21.09 4.81 -4.64
C ASN A 133 19.77 5.29 -5.27
N SER A 134 18.72 4.47 -5.22
CA SER A 134 17.40 4.82 -5.77
C SER A 134 16.27 4.45 -4.81
N PHE A 135 15.14 5.15 -4.93
CA PHE A 135 13.97 4.98 -4.08
C PHE A 135 12.70 4.88 -4.93
N PRO A 136 11.73 4.03 -4.56
CA PRO A 136 11.83 3.02 -3.48
C PRO A 136 12.82 1.90 -3.80
N THR A 137 13.39 1.24 -2.78
CA THR A 137 14.11 -0.01 -2.94
C THR A 137 13.62 -1.03 -1.92
N LEU A 138 13.25 -2.21 -2.40
CA LEU A 138 12.97 -3.39 -1.60
C LEU A 138 14.19 -4.30 -1.64
N LEU A 139 14.86 -4.46 -0.50
CA LEU A 139 16.08 -5.27 -0.39
C LEU A 139 15.84 -6.37 0.63
N PHE A 140 16.12 -7.61 0.25
CA PHE A 140 15.98 -8.77 1.11
C PHE A 140 17.33 -9.25 1.60
N VAL A 141 17.41 -9.50 2.90
CA VAL A 141 18.61 -10.03 3.55
C VAL A 141 18.26 -11.21 4.46
N ASN A 142 19.24 -12.08 4.72
CA ASN A 142 19.08 -13.13 5.72
C ASN A 142 19.45 -12.63 7.13
N HIS A 143 19.31 -13.49 8.14
CA HIS A 143 19.64 -13.20 9.55
C HIS A 143 21.12 -12.87 9.81
N LYS A 144 22.00 -13.02 8.82
CA LYS A 144 23.42 -12.59 8.88
C LYS A 144 23.64 -11.28 8.14
N GLY A 145 22.57 -10.62 7.68
CA GLY A 145 22.67 -9.40 6.90
C GLY A 145 23.20 -9.59 5.48
N LYS A 146 23.27 -10.83 4.98
CA LYS A 146 23.69 -11.10 3.61
C LYS A 146 22.53 -10.84 2.66
N LYS A 147 22.78 -10.03 1.62
CA LYS A 147 21.80 -9.72 0.57
C LYS A 147 21.38 -11.00 -0.17
N ILE A 148 20.07 -11.18 -0.31
CA ILE A 148 19.41 -12.27 -1.04
C ILE A 148 18.94 -11.77 -2.39
N SER A 149 18.19 -10.65 -2.39
CA SER A 149 17.57 -10.08 -3.58
C SER A 149 17.33 -8.59 -3.41
N GLU A 150 17.14 -7.88 -4.51
CA GLU A 150 16.86 -6.45 -4.53
C GLU A 150 15.97 -6.08 -5.71
N LYS A 151 15.05 -5.16 -5.47
CA LYS A 151 14.25 -4.49 -6.49
C LYS A 151 14.34 -2.99 -6.25
N SER A 152 15.07 -2.29 -7.11
CA SER A 152 15.33 -0.86 -7.01
C SER A 152 14.49 -0.06 -8.01
N GLY A 153 14.06 1.13 -7.58
CA GLY A 153 13.20 2.02 -8.36
C GLY A 153 11.74 1.57 -8.38
N TYR A 154 10.87 2.48 -8.83
CA TYR A 154 9.44 2.18 -8.94
C TYR A 154 9.16 1.32 -10.18
N VAL A 155 8.41 0.26 -9.97
CA VAL A 155 7.73 -0.52 -11.01
C VAL A 155 6.25 -0.57 -10.68
N ILE A 156 5.42 -0.95 -11.65
CA ILE A 156 3.97 -1.13 -11.41
C ILE A 156 3.76 -2.12 -10.26
N THR A 157 2.90 -1.77 -9.32
CA THR A 157 2.76 -2.46 -8.01
C THR A 157 2.43 -3.94 -8.15
N GLU A 158 1.73 -4.34 -9.22
CA GLU A 158 1.40 -5.73 -9.52
C GLU A 158 2.64 -6.65 -9.65
N TYR A 159 3.80 -6.09 -10.03
CA TYR A 159 5.03 -6.87 -10.16
C TYR A 159 5.76 -7.10 -8.82
N TYR A 160 5.47 -6.28 -7.80
CA TYR A 160 6.13 -6.46 -6.50
C TYR A 160 5.65 -7.72 -5.78
N PHE A 161 4.37 -8.00 -5.83
CA PHE A 161 3.80 -9.11 -5.08
C PHE A 161 4.37 -10.48 -5.51
N PRO A 162 4.35 -10.86 -6.82
CA PRO A 162 4.96 -12.12 -7.26
C PRO A 162 6.49 -12.15 -7.01
N TYR A 163 7.16 -11.00 -7.11
CA TYR A 163 8.58 -10.90 -6.79
C TYR A 163 8.85 -11.24 -5.32
N ILE A 164 8.11 -10.63 -4.39
CA ILE A 164 8.24 -10.89 -2.94
C ILE A 164 7.94 -12.36 -2.64
N GLN A 165 6.88 -12.91 -3.22
CA GLN A 165 6.54 -14.33 -3.06
C GLN A 165 7.66 -15.25 -3.54
N SER A 166 8.30 -14.92 -4.66
CA SER A 166 9.43 -15.72 -5.17
C SER A 166 10.63 -15.69 -4.23
N VAL A 167 10.92 -14.55 -3.59
CA VAL A 167 11.99 -14.44 -2.59
C VAL A 167 11.68 -15.26 -1.36
N VAL A 168 10.46 -15.17 -0.85
CA VAL A 168 10.01 -15.94 0.31
C VAL A 168 10.06 -17.45 0.05
N TYR A 169 9.62 -17.88 -1.13
CA TYR A 169 9.60 -19.30 -1.51
C TYR A 169 11.01 -19.91 -1.62
N ASN A 170 12.00 -19.12 -2.02
CA ASN A 170 13.38 -19.57 -2.23
C ASN A 170 14.30 -19.33 -1.01
N TYR A 171 13.78 -18.84 0.11
CA TYR A 171 14.52 -18.60 1.34
C TYR A 171 14.66 -19.87 2.18
#